data_f020941d529d810500f144218a494b6e
#
_entry.id   f020941d529d810500f144218a494b6e
#
_cell.length_a   1.000
_cell.length_b   1.000
_cell.length_c   1.000
_cell.angle_alpha   90.00
_cell.angle_beta   90.00
_cell.angle_gamma   90.00
#
_symmetry.space_group_name_H-M   'P 1'
#
loop_
_entity.id
_entity.type
_entity.pdbx_description
1 polymer ?
#
loop_
_entity_poly.entity_id
_entity_poly.type
_entity_poly.pdbx_seq_one_letter_code
_entity_poly.pdbx_strand_id
1 'polypeptide(L)'
;MRTQKDAFPELDRVKKFFPLGVENPQLLTKAQIDRYNDQGYFFPCDIFNAKEISEIRAYFDNLLLKTTAAGWNSYEITNWHKHCRGVYDLVTNSRILDYVQDLLGETLILRHSHFFAKLSGDGKRVSWHQDASYWPLTPSKVVSAWLAIDDVDVDNGAMQVIPGSHK
;
A
#
# COMPACT_ATOMS: atom_id res chain seq x y z
N MET A 1 -23.38 -8.07 -1.66
CA MET A 1 -22.02 -7.66 -2.08
C MET A 1 -21.73 -8.32 -3.43
N ARG A 2 -21.38 -7.56 -4.48
CA ARG A 2 -20.88 -8.20 -5.71
C ARG A 2 -19.49 -8.74 -5.40
N THR A 3 -19.29 -10.05 -5.50
CA THR A 3 -17.96 -10.65 -5.39
C THR A 3 -17.08 -10.10 -6.51
N GLN A 4 -15.93 -9.57 -6.14
CA GLN A 4 -14.92 -9.13 -7.11
C GLN A 4 -14.53 -10.34 -7.97
N LYS A 5 -14.56 -10.17 -9.31
CA LYS A 5 -14.07 -11.19 -10.22
C LYS A 5 -12.55 -11.30 -10.10
N ASP A 6 -12.05 -12.53 -10.09
CA ASP A 6 -10.63 -12.79 -10.20
C ASP A 6 -10.09 -12.22 -11.52
N ALA A 7 -8.98 -11.48 -11.45
CA ALA A 7 -8.32 -10.96 -12.64
C ALA A 7 -7.60 -12.06 -13.46
N PHE A 8 -7.36 -13.23 -12.85
CA PHE A 8 -6.64 -14.36 -13.46
C PHE A 8 -7.37 -15.67 -13.17
N PRO A 9 -8.60 -15.86 -13.67
CA PRO A 9 -9.42 -17.04 -13.38
C PRO A 9 -8.82 -18.33 -13.94
N GLU A 10 -7.95 -18.23 -14.93
CA GLU A 10 -7.25 -19.34 -15.58
C GLU A 10 -6.06 -19.89 -14.77
N LEU A 11 -5.60 -19.15 -13.75
CA LEU A 11 -4.48 -19.59 -12.92
C LEU A 11 -4.98 -20.42 -11.73
N ASP A 12 -4.40 -21.60 -11.55
CA ASP A 12 -4.58 -22.38 -10.33
C ASP A 12 -3.80 -21.71 -9.18
N ARG A 13 -4.53 -20.99 -8.31
CA ARG A 13 -3.96 -20.22 -7.21
C ARG A 13 -4.58 -20.60 -5.89
N VAL A 14 -3.75 -20.71 -4.88
CA VAL A 14 -4.20 -20.89 -3.51
C VAL A 14 -4.65 -19.53 -2.95
N LYS A 15 -5.95 -19.27 -3.02
CA LYS A 15 -6.60 -18.05 -2.54
C LYS A 15 -7.08 -18.22 -1.10
N LYS A 16 -6.17 -18.35 -0.18
CA LYS A 16 -6.49 -18.35 1.25
C LYS A 16 -5.53 -17.42 1.99
N PHE A 17 -5.94 -17.00 3.14
CA PHE A 17 -5.08 -16.26 4.03
C PHE A 17 -3.94 -17.17 4.53
N PHE A 18 -2.74 -16.62 4.54
CA PHE A 18 -1.56 -17.22 5.14
C PHE A 18 -1.10 -16.30 6.27
N PRO A 19 -1.11 -16.77 7.55
CA PRO A 19 -0.58 -15.96 8.64
C PRO A 19 0.83 -15.48 8.35
N LEU A 20 1.07 -14.21 8.65
CA LEU A 20 2.34 -13.55 8.47
C LEU A 20 3.05 -13.36 9.82
N GLY A 21 4.33 -13.04 9.78
CA GLY A 21 5.17 -12.79 10.93
C GLY A 21 6.39 -13.68 10.93
N VAL A 22 7.53 -13.10 11.33
CA VAL A 22 8.78 -13.79 11.50
C VAL A 22 8.94 -14.27 12.94
N GLU A 23 9.85 -15.20 13.18
CA GLU A 23 10.11 -15.73 14.52
C GLU A 23 10.67 -14.68 15.48
N ASN A 24 11.58 -13.82 14.97
CA ASN A 24 12.26 -12.78 15.74
C ASN A 24 12.04 -11.40 15.12
N PRO A 25 10.85 -10.78 15.27
CA PRO A 25 10.57 -9.45 14.74
C PRO A 25 11.43 -8.40 15.47
N GLN A 26 11.84 -7.37 14.74
CA GLN A 26 12.72 -6.32 15.26
C GLN A 26 11.95 -5.08 15.72
N LEU A 27 10.80 -4.81 15.15
CA LEU A 27 10.01 -3.60 15.35
C LEU A 27 8.61 -3.89 15.91
N LEU A 28 7.92 -4.85 15.31
CA LEU A 28 6.58 -5.25 15.75
C LEU A 28 6.65 -6.23 16.93
N THR A 29 5.81 -6.01 17.92
CA THR A 29 5.59 -7.01 18.96
C THR A 29 4.78 -8.19 18.41
N LYS A 30 4.91 -9.35 19.06
CA LYS A 30 4.09 -10.52 18.70
C LYS A 30 2.59 -10.20 18.75
N ALA A 31 2.13 -9.45 19.73
CA ALA A 31 0.73 -9.05 19.85
C ALA A 31 0.26 -8.16 18.68
N GLN A 32 1.14 -7.31 18.14
CA GLN A 32 0.84 -6.50 16.95
C GLN A 32 0.75 -7.36 15.69
N ILE A 33 1.63 -8.34 15.53
CA ILE A 33 1.58 -9.31 14.44
C ILE A 33 0.32 -10.18 14.53
N ASP A 34 -0.02 -10.67 15.71
CA ASP A 34 -1.24 -11.45 15.93
C ASP A 34 -2.50 -10.61 15.60
N ARG A 35 -2.51 -9.33 16.00
CA ARG A 35 -3.59 -8.39 15.64
C ARG A 35 -3.65 -8.15 14.15
N TYR A 36 -2.52 -7.98 13.46
CA TYR A 36 -2.48 -7.86 12.00
C TYR A 36 -3.08 -9.10 11.34
N ASN A 37 -2.69 -10.29 11.79
CA ASN A 37 -3.21 -11.57 11.27
C ASN A 37 -4.72 -11.75 11.56
N ASP A 38 -5.23 -11.15 12.64
CA ASP A 38 -6.64 -11.23 12.98
C ASP A 38 -7.47 -10.20 12.20
N GLN A 39 -7.03 -8.96 12.16
CA GLN A 39 -7.78 -7.83 11.60
C GLN A 39 -7.51 -7.61 10.10
N GLY A 40 -6.33 -7.99 9.59
CA GLY A 40 -5.90 -7.75 8.20
C GLY A 40 -5.22 -6.41 7.98
N TYR A 41 -5.02 -5.63 9.03
CA TYR A 41 -4.31 -4.36 8.99
C TYR A 41 -3.69 -4.00 10.34
N PHE A 42 -2.73 -3.08 10.30
CA PHE A 42 -2.11 -2.48 11.48
C PHE A 42 -1.84 -1.01 11.23
N PHE A 43 -2.27 -0.15 12.14
CA PHE A 43 -2.00 1.28 12.15
C PHE A 43 -2.20 1.87 13.57
N PRO A 44 -1.69 3.08 13.86
CA PRO A 44 -0.78 3.86 13.05
C PRO A 44 0.64 3.30 13.09
N CYS A 45 1.44 3.64 12.05
CA CYS A 45 2.88 3.43 12.03
C CYS A 45 3.53 4.80 11.82
N ASP A 46 4.16 5.35 12.83
CA ASP A 46 4.81 6.66 12.76
C ASP A 46 6.18 6.53 12.08
N ILE A 47 6.20 6.66 10.76
CA ILE A 47 7.39 6.47 9.92
C ILE A 47 8.16 7.78 9.74
N PHE A 48 7.46 8.87 9.42
CA PHE A 48 8.02 10.14 9.06
C PHE A 48 7.55 11.26 9.99
N ASN A 49 8.44 12.19 10.33
CA ASN A 49 8.06 13.40 11.04
C ASN A 49 7.42 14.44 10.10
N ALA A 50 6.85 15.51 10.65
CA ALA A 50 6.14 16.53 9.89
C ALA A 50 7.01 17.20 8.81
N LYS A 51 8.32 17.41 9.07
CA LYS A 51 9.24 18.00 8.10
C LYS A 51 9.46 17.05 6.92
N GLU A 52 9.70 15.78 7.20
CA GLU A 52 9.89 14.76 6.17
C GLU A 52 8.64 14.58 5.30
N ILE A 53 7.45 14.56 5.90
CA ILE A 53 6.18 14.54 5.16
C ILE A 53 6.02 15.76 4.28
N SER A 54 6.38 16.97 4.77
CA SER A 54 6.35 18.20 3.96
C SER A 54 7.28 18.10 2.73
N GLU A 55 8.46 17.52 2.90
CA GLU A 55 9.41 17.30 1.80
C GLU A 55 8.87 16.26 0.78
N ILE A 56 8.30 15.16 1.27
CA ILE A 56 7.64 14.14 0.43
C ILE A 56 6.47 14.76 -0.32
N ARG A 57 5.66 15.60 0.35
CA ARG A 57 4.54 16.30 -0.26
C ARG A 57 5.00 17.24 -1.38
N ALA A 58 6.01 18.07 -1.12
CA ALA A 58 6.56 18.98 -2.13
C ALA A 58 7.13 18.20 -3.35
N TYR A 59 7.78 17.06 -3.12
CA TYR A 59 8.24 16.19 -4.18
C TYR A 59 7.05 15.65 -5.01
N PHE A 60 6.02 15.16 -4.35
CA PHE A 60 4.81 14.65 -5.01
C PHE A 60 4.09 15.74 -5.81
N ASP A 61 3.93 16.95 -5.27
CA ASP A 61 3.30 18.06 -5.97
C ASP A 61 4.03 18.41 -7.27
N ASN A 62 5.36 18.43 -7.23
CA ASN A 62 6.17 18.66 -8.43
C ASN A 62 6.01 17.51 -9.46
N LEU A 63 5.95 16.28 -8.98
CA LEU A 63 5.72 15.11 -9.82
C LEU A 63 4.33 15.18 -10.49
N LEU A 64 3.29 15.48 -9.71
CA LEU A 64 1.92 15.62 -10.18
C LEU A 64 1.80 16.74 -11.22
N LEU A 65 2.41 17.90 -10.96
CA LEU A 65 2.43 19.03 -11.90
C LEU A 65 3.05 18.64 -13.26
N LYS A 66 4.20 17.97 -13.23
CA LYS A 66 4.86 17.49 -14.46
C LYS A 66 4.04 16.45 -15.20
N THR A 67 3.40 15.53 -14.47
CA THR A 67 2.57 14.47 -15.02
C THR A 67 1.34 15.04 -15.72
N THR A 68 0.64 15.95 -15.06
CA THR A 68 -0.55 16.61 -15.62
C THR A 68 -0.20 17.52 -16.80
N ALA A 69 0.93 18.25 -16.75
CA ALA A 69 1.41 19.04 -17.86
C ALA A 69 1.77 18.19 -19.10
N ALA A 70 2.15 16.94 -18.91
CA ALA A 70 2.38 15.96 -19.97
C ALA A 70 1.09 15.28 -20.48
N GLY A 71 -0.09 15.68 -19.98
CA GLY A 71 -1.39 15.15 -20.39
C GLY A 71 -1.83 13.87 -19.68
N TRP A 72 -1.12 13.45 -18.61
CA TRP A 72 -1.49 12.27 -17.84
C TRP A 72 -2.42 12.67 -16.69
N ASN A 73 -3.31 11.78 -16.27
CA ASN A 73 -4.16 12.07 -15.13
C ASN A 73 -3.45 11.72 -13.80
N SER A 74 -3.98 12.22 -12.69
CA SER A 74 -3.41 12.05 -11.35
C SER A 74 -3.31 10.60 -10.88
N TYR A 75 -4.09 9.66 -11.47
CA TYR A 75 -4.07 8.24 -11.15
C TYR A 75 -3.06 7.43 -11.98
N GLU A 76 -2.37 8.05 -12.92
CA GLU A 76 -1.40 7.36 -13.78
C GLU A 76 0.02 7.32 -13.21
N ILE A 77 0.22 7.87 -12.00
CA ILE A 77 1.48 7.78 -11.27
C ILE A 77 1.59 6.40 -10.61
N THR A 78 1.70 5.38 -11.46
CA THR A 78 1.70 3.96 -11.06
C THR A 78 3.00 3.30 -11.48
N ASN A 79 3.67 2.58 -10.56
CA ASN A 79 4.96 1.91 -10.79
C ASN A 79 6.12 2.84 -11.20
N TRP A 80 6.03 4.12 -10.88
CA TRP A 80 7.05 5.10 -11.21
C TRP A 80 8.36 4.91 -10.43
N HIS A 81 8.37 4.08 -9.39
CA HIS A 81 9.61 3.63 -8.74
C HIS A 81 10.60 2.97 -9.72
N LYS A 82 10.12 2.51 -10.88
CA LYS A 82 10.97 1.92 -11.95
C LYS A 82 11.70 2.99 -12.77
N HIS A 83 11.26 4.24 -12.71
CA HIS A 83 11.74 5.32 -13.58
C HIS A 83 12.13 6.59 -12.81
N CYS A 84 11.62 6.79 -11.59
CA CYS A 84 11.84 7.96 -10.77
C CYS A 84 12.57 7.61 -9.48
N ARG A 85 13.82 8.09 -9.33
CA ARG A 85 14.66 7.80 -8.17
C ARG A 85 13.98 8.18 -6.84
N GLY A 86 13.37 9.36 -6.74
CA GLY A 86 12.72 9.78 -5.50
C GLY A 86 11.50 8.92 -5.14
N VAL A 87 10.76 8.39 -6.13
CA VAL A 87 9.70 7.41 -5.86
C VAL A 87 10.31 6.09 -5.39
N TYR A 88 11.39 5.64 -6.03
CA TYR A 88 12.11 4.43 -5.59
C TYR A 88 12.59 4.58 -4.14
N ASP A 89 13.27 5.67 -3.81
CA ASP A 89 13.81 5.92 -2.47
C ASP A 89 12.70 5.98 -1.41
N LEU A 90 11.55 6.54 -1.74
CA LEU A 90 10.39 6.58 -0.85
C LEU A 90 9.84 5.16 -0.57
N VAL A 91 9.57 4.38 -1.60
CA VAL A 91 8.94 3.06 -1.43
C VAL A 91 9.90 1.98 -0.93
N THR A 92 11.22 2.24 -0.98
CA THR A 92 12.26 1.38 -0.40
C THR A 92 12.88 1.97 0.86
N ASN A 93 12.24 2.96 1.48
CA ASN A 93 12.71 3.52 2.73
C ASN A 93 12.79 2.45 3.81
N SER A 94 13.95 2.32 4.47
CA SER A 94 14.19 1.25 5.45
C SER A 94 13.15 1.23 6.55
N ARG A 95 12.72 2.40 7.06
CA ARG A 95 11.71 2.49 8.12
C ARG A 95 10.34 1.90 7.71
N ILE A 96 9.98 1.93 6.42
CA ILE A 96 8.79 1.23 5.89
C ILE A 96 9.09 -0.27 5.78
N LEU A 97 10.26 -0.61 5.22
CA LEU A 97 10.64 -1.99 4.97
C LEU A 97 10.81 -2.79 6.27
N ASP A 98 11.27 -2.18 7.36
CA ASP A 98 11.43 -2.83 8.66
C ASP A 98 10.08 -3.41 9.17
N TYR A 99 8.97 -2.66 9.05
CA TYR A 99 7.63 -3.19 9.35
C TYR A 99 7.23 -4.34 8.44
N VAL A 100 7.55 -4.23 7.15
CA VAL A 100 7.20 -5.26 6.16
C VAL A 100 8.04 -6.52 6.36
N GLN A 101 9.31 -6.38 6.74
CA GLN A 101 10.21 -7.50 7.05
C GLN A 101 9.76 -8.29 8.27
N ASP A 102 9.23 -7.65 9.29
CA ASP A 102 8.67 -8.33 10.47
C ASP A 102 7.46 -9.21 10.10
N LEU A 103 6.77 -8.89 9.01
CA LEU A 103 5.62 -9.67 8.52
C LEU A 103 6.01 -10.72 7.46
N LEU A 104 6.88 -10.39 6.51
CA LEU A 104 7.16 -11.22 5.33
C LEU A 104 8.53 -11.91 5.38
N GLY A 105 9.46 -11.45 6.23
CA GLY A 105 10.86 -11.89 6.25
C GLY A 105 11.78 -10.95 5.46
N GLU A 106 13.07 -11.23 5.51
CA GLU A 106 14.13 -10.35 4.97
C GLU A 106 14.11 -10.20 3.44
N THR A 107 13.67 -11.24 2.73
CA THR A 107 13.65 -11.22 1.26
C THR A 107 12.34 -10.64 0.77
N LEU A 108 12.40 -9.40 0.28
CA LEU A 108 11.24 -8.66 -0.20
C LEU A 108 11.33 -8.38 -1.70
N ILE A 109 10.19 -8.43 -2.37
CA ILE A 109 10.04 -8.01 -3.76
C ILE A 109 9.05 -6.86 -3.83
N LEU A 110 9.52 -5.68 -4.24
CA LEU A 110 8.64 -4.56 -4.52
C LEU A 110 7.85 -4.82 -5.80
N ARG A 111 6.57 -5.14 -5.64
CA ARG A 111 5.69 -5.51 -6.75
C ARG A 111 5.04 -4.32 -7.42
N HIS A 112 4.59 -3.35 -6.63
CA HIS A 112 3.73 -2.26 -7.12
C HIS A 112 3.91 -1.01 -6.26
N SER A 113 3.75 0.16 -6.88
CA SER A 113 3.58 1.44 -6.17
C SER A 113 2.57 2.31 -6.90
N HIS A 114 1.77 3.06 -6.15
CA HIS A 114 0.73 3.92 -6.72
C HIS A 114 0.50 5.14 -5.82
N PHE A 115 0.43 6.32 -6.42
CA PHE A 115 -0.06 7.51 -5.73
C PHE A 115 -1.57 7.68 -5.99
N PHE A 116 -2.37 7.59 -4.95
CA PHE A 116 -3.80 7.84 -5.01
C PHE A 116 -4.08 9.34 -4.83
N ALA A 117 -3.91 10.11 -5.89
CA ALA A 117 -4.18 11.55 -5.87
C ALA A 117 -5.65 11.84 -6.19
N LYS A 118 -6.43 12.10 -5.15
CA LYS A 118 -7.83 12.52 -5.27
C LYS A 118 -7.87 14.06 -5.30
N LEU A 119 -8.00 14.63 -6.50
CA LEU A 119 -8.11 16.07 -6.65
C LEU A 119 -9.50 16.54 -6.24
N SER A 120 -9.59 17.79 -5.77
CA SER A 120 -10.87 18.37 -5.39
C SER A 120 -11.88 18.32 -6.55
N GLY A 121 -13.06 17.80 -6.30
CA GLY A 121 -14.14 17.72 -7.28
C GLY A 121 -14.02 16.62 -8.33
N ASP A 122 -12.97 15.77 -8.34
CA ASP A 122 -12.81 14.71 -9.34
C ASP A 122 -13.71 13.47 -9.09
N GLY A 123 -14.33 13.37 -7.92
CA GLY A 123 -15.30 12.34 -7.56
C GLY A 123 -14.78 10.90 -7.58
N LYS A 124 -13.48 10.71 -7.70
CA LYS A 124 -12.86 9.38 -7.83
C LYS A 124 -13.03 8.56 -6.56
N ARG A 125 -13.51 7.36 -6.74
CA ARG A 125 -13.69 6.37 -5.66
C ARG A 125 -12.99 5.08 -6.02
N VAL A 126 -12.36 4.45 -5.04
CA VAL A 126 -11.83 3.09 -5.15
C VAL A 126 -12.85 2.15 -4.53
N SER A 127 -13.30 1.17 -5.31
CA SER A 127 -14.26 0.15 -4.83
C SER A 127 -13.60 -0.76 -3.81
N TRP A 128 -14.43 -1.36 -2.92
CA TRP A 128 -14.00 -2.43 -2.03
C TRP A 128 -13.37 -3.57 -2.82
N HIS A 129 -12.16 -3.94 -2.47
CA HIS A 129 -11.40 -5.01 -3.13
C HIS A 129 -10.39 -5.62 -2.16
N GLN A 130 -9.76 -6.69 -2.61
CA GLN A 130 -8.56 -7.27 -2.00
C GLN A 130 -7.47 -7.29 -3.07
N ASP A 131 -6.31 -6.72 -2.77
CA ASP A 131 -5.17 -6.59 -3.68
C ASP A 131 -4.74 -7.93 -4.28
N ALA A 132 -4.76 -9.00 -3.47
CA ALA A 132 -4.38 -10.34 -3.90
C ALA A 132 -5.17 -10.85 -5.11
N SER A 133 -6.39 -10.35 -5.36
CA SER A 133 -7.19 -10.74 -6.52
C SER A 133 -6.65 -10.21 -7.85
N TYR A 134 -5.84 -9.15 -7.80
CA TYR A 134 -5.22 -8.54 -8.98
C TYR A 134 -3.82 -9.07 -9.29
N TRP A 135 -3.26 -9.91 -8.42
CA TRP A 135 -1.88 -10.35 -8.57
C TRP A 135 -1.78 -11.86 -8.72
N PRO A 136 -1.05 -12.34 -9.75
CA PRO A 136 -0.91 -13.78 -10.02
C PRO A 136 0.14 -14.43 -9.09
N LEU A 137 -0.04 -14.28 -7.78
CA LEU A 137 0.88 -14.80 -6.77
C LEU A 137 0.32 -16.05 -6.09
N THR A 138 1.17 -17.05 -5.91
CA THR A 138 0.86 -18.23 -5.10
C THR A 138 2.11 -18.69 -4.35
N PRO A 139 2.09 -18.80 -3.02
CA PRO A 139 1.02 -18.32 -2.14
C PRO A 139 0.86 -16.80 -2.18
N SER A 140 -0.34 -16.28 -1.91
CA SER A 140 -0.64 -14.85 -1.93
C SER A 140 -0.17 -14.15 -0.64
N LYS A 141 1.12 -14.28 -0.30
CA LYS A 141 1.76 -13.59 0.82
C LYS A 141 2.16 -12.18 0.37
N VAL A 142 1.31 -11.21 0.63
CA VAL A 142 1.46 -9.82 0.21
C VAL A 142 1.15 -8.88 1.35
N VAL A 143 1.93 -7.83 1.48
CA VAL A 143 1.67 -6.70 2.37
C VAL A 143 1.65 -5.42 1.53
N SER A 144 0.63 -4.60 1.72
CA SER A 144 0.54 -3.25 1.16
C SER A 144 0.83 -2.24 2.27
N ALA A 145 1.85 -1.40 2.08
CA ALA A 145 2.08 -0.23 2.94
C ALA A 145 1.36 0.97 2.34
N TRP A 146 0.47 1.59 3.12
CA TRP A 146 -0.24 2.81 2.74
C TRP A 146 0.29 3.99 3.54
N LEU A 147 0.86 4.98 2.85
CA LEU A 147 1.43 6.17 3.45
C LEU A 147 0.51 7.38 3.22
N ALA A 148 0.05 8.00 4.29
CA ALA A 148 -0.62 9.29 4.23
C ALA A 148 0.41 10.40 4.01
N ILE A 149 0.29 11.14 2.92
CA ILE A 149 1.12 12.32 2.60
C ILE A 149 0.39 13.61 3.04
N ASP A 150 -0.93 13.55 3.07
CA ASP A 150 -1.83 14.60 3.57
C ASP A 150 -2.55 14.12 4.83
N ASP A 151 -3.17 15.05 5.54
CA ASP A 151 -4.20 14.69 6.52
C ASP A 151 -5.36 14.03 5.79
N VAL A 152 -5.73 12.84 6.23
CA VAL A 152 -6.76 12.03 5.58
C VAL A 152 -7.85 11.65 6.55
N ASP A 153 -9.09 11.88 6.14
CA ASP A 153 -10.30 11.56 6.88
C ASP A 153 -11.40 11.01 5.96
N VAL A 154 -12.57 10.79 6.52
CA VAL A 154 -13.71 10.25 5.77
C VAL A 154 -14.17 11.22 4.67
N ASP A 155 -14.06 12.51 4.89
CA ASP A 155 -14.57 13.54 3.98
C ASP A 155 -13.65 13.73 2.77
N ASN A 156 -12.34 13.52 2.94
CA ASN A 156 -11.37 13.62 1.84
C ASN A 156 -10.95 12.25 1.24
N GLY A 157 -11.58 11.17 1.69
CA GLY A 157 -11.47 9.86 1.08
C GLY A 157 -10.36 8.99 1.62
N ALA A 158 -10.17 8.98 2.94
CA ALA A 158 -9.29 8.03 3.62
C ALA A 158 -9.59 6.58 3.23
N MET A 159 -8.56 5.75 3.26
CA MET A 159 -8.71 4.30 3.08
C MET A 159 -9.58 3.72 4.20
N GLN A 160 -10.49 2.85 3.85
CA GLN A 160 -11.34 2.12 4.79
C GLN A 160 -11.03 0.63 4.71
N VAL A 161 -11.08 -0.05 5.84
CA VAL A 161 -10.82 -1.49 5.95
C VAL A 161 -11.99 -2.17 6.65
N ILE A 162 -12.39 -3.35 6.17
CA ILE A 162 -13.34 -4.21 6.87
C ILE A 162 -12.51 -5.22 7.68
N PRO A 163 -12.47 -5.12 9.03
CA PRO A 163 -11.67 -6.00 9.85
C PRO A 163 -11.98 -7.48 9.60
N GLY A 164 -10.95 -8.31 9.47
CA GLY A 164 -11.07 -9.75 9.26
C GLY A 164 -11.51 -10.20 7.86
N SER A 165 -11.77 -9.28 6.93
CA SER A 165 -12.26 -9.62 5.58
C SER A 165 -11.22 -10.27 4.67
N HIS A 166 -9.98 -10.33 5.09
CA HIS A 166 -8.86 -10.97 4.37
C HIS A 166 -8.79 -12.50 4.56
N LYS A 167 -9.57 -13.03 5.50
CA LYS A 167 -9.65 -14.48 5.83
C LYS A 167 -10.59 -15.25 4.90
#